data_7b7d5f8b25e055a3ec6b5ed32d001aa1
#
_entry.id   7b7d5f8b25e055a3ec6b5ed32d001aa1
#
_cell.length_a   1.000
_cell.length_b   1.000
_cell.length_c   1.000
_cell.angle_alpha   90.00
_cell.angle_beta   90.00
_cell.angle_gamma   90.00
#
_symmetry.space_group_name_H-M   'P 1'
#
loop_
_entity.id
_entity.type
_entity.pdbx_description
1 polymer ?
#
loop_
_entity_poly.entity_id
_entity_poly.type
_entity_poly.pdbx_seq_one_letter_code
_entity_poly.pdbx_strand_id
1 'polypeptide(L)'
;MPPRLLHYSDIENVYDTSERAGKLAGLLRELRADSPEDAIVAGSGDNTSPGVLALIEDGAQALDFFEAVDPDVETFGNHEFDHGRPALRGLVRESPQTWVSANVWESRETGERFGAEAGVERSAVVETDGATVGVVGVTTERTASINPDAADLDFTDPVTAVRDALANLDVDYRVVLSHLGRGDEDLARAVDADAILGGHVPTERRERVDGTLLTRPGDGGSVVLEVDLETGEVTRHRVADAPVHEGVARAMRDRLAETGLNEVVGTVATPIDRAETTLFGGECRLGNFVADAYRWSTGADLGLQNSGGVRTGDALDGEVTAADLVSVTPFEERVVVAEVPGEDLRAAFEWAASPDLGFAEEGWWHAHVSGAAVAWDPEAHTVESVRVGGEPLDPEQIYSVAVSDYLLHTDDEFPTLRESQRVAEAGIQYDVLVEYARETGLDPAIEGRIVERNS
;
A
#
# COMPACT_ATOMS: atom_id res chain seq x y z
N MET A 1 -15.86 28.94 -11.57
CA MET A 1 -16.45 28.22 -10.40
C MET A 1 -15.37 28.05 -9.37
N PRO A 2 -15.66 27.69 -8.11
CA PRO A 2 -14.58 27.39 -7.16
C PRO A 2 -13.74 26.19 -7.63
N PRO A 3 -12.45 26.15 -7.29
CA PRO A 3 -11.60 25.00 -7.61
C PRO A 3 -12.10 23.72 -6.95
N ARG A 4 -12.11 22.62 -7.71
CA ARG A 4 -12.49 21.30 -7.25
C ARG A 4 -11.32 20.34 -7.38
N LEU A 5 -11.02 19.59 -6.33
CA LEU A 5 -9.99 18.57 -6.35
C LEU A 5 -10.64 17.20 -6.60
N LEU A 6 -10.14 16.46 -7.55
CA LEU A 6 -10.49 15.07 -7.81
C LEU A 6 -9.37 14.22 -7.24
N HIS A 7 -9.58 13.73 -6.01
CA HIS A 7 -8.57 13.06 -5.21
C HIS A 7 -8.64 11.55 -5.39
N TYR A 8 -7.53 10.94 -5.77
CA TYR A 8 -7.28 9.51 -5.76
C TYR A 8 -5.96 9.22 -5.04
N SER A 9 -5.79 8.01 -4.51
CA SER A 9 -4.58 7.57 -3.80
C SER A 9 -4.58 6.06 -3.69
N ASP A 10 -3.40 5.48 -3.42
CA ASP A 10 -3.25 4.06 -3.09
C ASP A 10 -3.99 3.16 -4.11
N ILE A 11 -3.88 3.50 -5.41
CA ILE A 11 -4.55 2.71 -6.45
C ILE A 11 -3.81 1.41 -6.76
N GLU A 12 -2.51 1.33 -6.48
CA GLU A 12 -1.71 0.11 -6.39
C GLU A 12 -1.96 -0.89 -7.55
N ASN A 13 -2.48 -2.06 -7.21
CA ASN A 13 -2.77 -3.17 -8.12
C ASN A 13 -4.04 -2.97 -8.97
N VAL A 14 -4.60 -1.77 -9.03
CA VAL A 14 -5.76 -1.46 -9.89
C VAL A 14 -5.52 -1.86 -11.35
N TYR A 15 -4.26 -1.76 -11.80
CA TYR A 15 -3.82 -2.07 -13.16
C TYR A 15 -3.94 -3.56 -13.51
N ASP A 16 -3.90 -4.44 -12.52
CA ASP A 16 -4.02 -5.89 -12.69
C ASP A 16 -5.46 -6.31 -13.04
N THR A 17 -6.43 -5.45 -12.74
CA THR A 17 -7.84 -5.62 -13.12
C THR A 17 -8.21 -4.61 -14.20
N SER A 18 -8.09 -4.98 -15.46
CA SER A 18 -8.25 -4.09 -16.62
C SER A 18 -9.55 -3.27 -16.62
N GLU A 19 -10.67 -3.87 -16.17
CA GLU A 19 -11.96 -3.18 -16.08
C GLU A 19 -11.93 -2.12 -14.96
N ARG A 20 -11.31 -2.40 -13.81
CA ARG A 20 -11.19 -1.45 -12.69
C ARG A 20 -10.32 -0.25 -13.08
N ALA A 21 -9.15 -0.49 -13.68
CA ALA A 21 -8.29 0.57 -14.21
C ALA A 21 -9.04 1.44 -15.24
N GLY A 22 -9.77 0.80 -16.16
CA GLY A 22 -10.59 1.49 -17.14
C GLY A 22 -11.71 2.32 -16.51
N LYS A 23 -12.38 1.81 -15.47
CA LYS A 23 -13.45 2.53 -14.76
C LYS A 23 -12.92 3.73 -13.96
N LEU A 24 -11.77 3.58 -13.28
CA LEU A 24 -11.14 4.68 -12.56
C LEU A 24 -10.76 5.81 -13.52
N ALA A 25 -10.10 5.48 -14.64
CA ALA A 25 -9.79 6.47 -15.68
C ALA A 25 -11.04 7.10 -16.28
N GLY A 26 -12.10 6.32 -16.52
CA GLY A 26 -13.37 6.78 -17.03
C GLY A 26 -14.05 7.79 -16.10
N LEU A 27 -14.07 7.50 -14.80
CA LEU A 27 -14.64 8.37 -13.76
C LEU A 27 -13.91 9.71 -13.66
N LEU A 28 -12.57 9.67 -13.54
CA LEU A 28 -11.77 10.90 -13.42
C LEU A 28 -11.95 11.81 -14.64
N ARG A 29 -12.01 11.23 -15.85
CA ARG A 29 -12.26 11.98 -17.08
C ARG A 29 -13.68 12.55 -17.15
N GLU A 30 -14.70 11.80 -16.71
CA GLU A 30 -16.08 12.28 -16.65
C GLU A 30 -16.19 13.47 -15.68
N LEU A 31 -15.69 13.33 -14.47
CA LEU A 31 -15.72 14.40 -13.46
C LEU A 31 -14.94 15.65 -13.91
N ARG A 32 -13.77 15.47 -14.54
CA ARG A 32 -13.04 16.60 -15.12
C ARG A 32 -13.83 17.30 -16.23
N ALA A 33 -14.52 16.54 -17.09
CA ALA A 33 -15.29 17.10 -18.19
C ALA A 33 -16.47 17.96 -17.74
N ASP A 34 -16.99 17.77 -16.53
CA ASP A 34 -18.05 18.57 -15.93
C ASP A 34 -17.60 19.99 -15.55
N SER A 35 -16.30 20.21 -15.33
CA SER A 35 -15.70 21.53 -15.04
C SER A 35 -14.21 21.55 -15.43
N PRO A 36 -13.91 21.56 -16.73
CA PRO A 36 -12.55 21.31 -17.23
C PRO A 36 -11.53 22.38 -16.85
N GLU A 37 -11.97 23.60 -16.51
CA GLU A 37 -11.10 24.72 -16.13
C GLU A 37 -10.96 24.91 -14.61
N ASP A 38 -11.76 24.18 -13.82
CA ASP A 38 -11.80 24.29 -12.35
C ASP A 38 -11.47 22.99 -11.63
N ALA A 39 -11.47 21.83 -12.33
CA ALA A 39 -11.19 20.54 -11.75
C ALA A 39 -9.69 20.20 -11.82
N ILE A 40 -9.09 19.98 -10.67
CA ILE A 40 -7.68 19.56 -10.48
C ILE A 40 -7.68 18.07 -10.09
N VAL A 41 -7.06 17.22 -10.90
CA VAL A 41 -6.88 15.81 -10.59
C VAL A 41 -5.56 15.64 -9.84
N ALA A 42 -5.65 15.11 -8.63
CA ALA A 42 -4.52 15.03 -7.70
C ALA A 42 -4.39 13.64 -7.07
N GLY A 43 -3.18 13.07 -7.15
CA GLY A 43 -2.83 11.80 -6.52
C GLY A 43 -1.92 11.98 -5.31
N SER A 44 -2.20 11.25 -4.23
CA SER A 44 -1.44 11.37 -2.97
C SER A 44 -0.56 10.16 -2.66
N GLY A 45 0.02 9.53 -3.69
CA GLY A 45 1.03 8.46 -3.57
C GLY A 45 0.47 7.04 -3.62
N ASP A 46 1.37 6.07 -3.75
CA ASP A 46 1.12 4.65 -3.97
C ASP A 46 0.19 4.41 -5.17
N ASN A 47 0.47 5.13 -6.25
CA ASN A 47 -0.32 5.12 -7.47
C ASN A 47 0.35 4.37 -8.64
N THR A 48 1.54 3.84 -8.44
CA THR A 48 2.31 3.13 -9.49
C THR A 48 2.64 1.69 -9.13
N SER A 49 2.65 1.36 -7.86
CA SER A 49 3.01 0.07 -7.26
C SER A 49 2.28 -0.09 -5.92
N PRO A 50 2.18 -1.33 -5.36
CA PRO A 50 2.58 -2.60 -5.93
C PRO A 50 1.52 -3.20 -6.88
N GLY A 51 1.86 -4.30 -7.54
CA GLY A 51 0.95 -5.06 -8.40
C GLY A 51 1.71 -5.98 -9.36
N VAL A 52 1.00 -6.87 -10.05
CA VAL A 52 1.59 -7.81 -11.01
C VAL A 52 2.25 -7.08 -12.17
N LEU A 53 1.53 -6.11 -12.77
CA LEU A 53 2.08 -5.31 -13.86
C LEU A 53 3.20 -4.39 -13.38
N ALA A 54 3.07 -3.81 -12.18
CA ALA A 54 4.11 -2.98 -11.57
C ALA A 54 5.41 -3.77 -11.39
N LEU A 55 5.31 -5.00 -10.88
CA LEU A 55 6.43 -5.91 -10.68
C LEU A 55 7.17 -6.25 -12.00
N ILE A 56 6.45 -6.36 -13.12
CA ILE A 56 7.03 -6.77 -14.41
C ILE A 56 7.55 -5.57 -15.21
N GLU A 57 6.95 -4.41 -15.03
CA GLU A 57 7.23 -3.22 -15.83
C GLU A 57 7.82 -2.06 -15.01
N ASP A 58 8.30 -2.36 -13.79
CA ASP A 58 8.95 -1.39 -12.90
C ASP A 58 8.09 -0.13 -12.65
N GLY A 59 6.75 -0.30 -12.55
CA GLY A 59 5.80 0.79 -12.36
C GLY A 59 5.37 1.52 -13.65
N ALA A 60 5.99 1.23 -14.80
CA ALA A 60 5.72 1.94 -16.06
C ALA A 60 4.32 1.67 -16.66
N GLN A 61 3.61 0.62 -16.23
CA GLN A 61 2.23 0.38 -16.63
C GLN A 61 1.31 1.55 -16.25
N ALA A 62 1.65 2.31 -15.22
CA ALA A 62 0.88 3.49 -14.78
C ALA A 62 0.85 4.61 -15.84
N LEU A 63 1.81 4.68 -16.76
CA LEU A 63 1.88 5.70 -17.80
C LEU A 63 0.64 5.70 -18.70
N ASP A 64 0.10 4.53 -19.08
CA ASP A 64 -1.13 4.47 -19.89
C ASP A 64 -2.33 5.12 -19.18
N PHE A 65 -2.39 4.96 -17.85
CA PHE A 65 -3.42 5.59 -17.03
C PHE A 65 -3.17 7.11 -16.91
N PHE A 66 -1.94 7.51 -16.60
CA PHE A 66 -1.59 8.93 -16.48
C PHE A 66 -1.78 9.67 -17.80
N GLU A 67 -1.39 9.11 -18.95
CA GLU A 67 -1.66 9.71 -20.26
C GLU A 67 -3.17 9.86 -20.55
N ALA A 68 -3.97 8.88 -20.14
CA ALA A 68 -5.42 8.90 -20.38
C ALA A 68 -6.16 9.86 -19.46
N VAL A 69 -5.78 9.96 -18.21
CA VAL A 69 -6.42 10.80 -17.16
C VAL A 69 -5.89 12.22 -17.20
N ASP A 70 -4.59 12.38 -17.55
CA ASP A 70 -3.85 13.65 -17.55
C ASP A 70 -3.92 14.35 -16.18
N PRO A 71 -3.44 13.74 -15.06
CA PRO A 71 -3.47 14.36 -13.75
C PRO A 71 -2.70 15.68 -13.74
N ASP A 72 -3.08 16.60 -12.85
CA ASP A 72 -2.37 17.88 -12.73
C ASP A 72 -1.17 17.79 -11.82
N VAL A 73 -1.30 17.01 -10.72
CA VAL A 73 -0.28 16.94 -9.68
C VAL A 73 -0.28 15.59 -8.97
N GLU A 74 0.92 15.11 -8.64
CA GLU A 74 1.16 13.82 -7.99
C GLU A 74 2.23 13.96 -6.92
N THR A 75 2.17 13.15 -5.84
CA THR A 75 3.27 13.00 -4.89
C THR A 75 3.68 11.53 -4.73
N PHE A 76 4.80 11.29 -4.07
CA PHE A 76 5.27 9.93 -3.79
C PHE A 76 4.61 9.37 -2.53
N GLY A 77 4.23 8.10 -2.57
CA GLY A 77 4.10 7.26 -1.40
C GLY A 77 5.38 6.45 -1.16
N ASN A 78 5.30 5.39 -0.40
CA ASN A 78 6.45 4.51 -0.18
C ASN A 78 6.63 3.49 -1.31
N HIS A 79 5.55 3.10 -1.98
CA HIS A 79 5.58 2.11 -3.06
C HIS A 79 6.03 2.66 -4.41
N GLU A 80 6.11 3.97 -4.62
CA GLU A 80 6.77 4.51 -5.81
C GLU A 80 8.25 4.13 -5.88
N PHE A 81 8.88 3.77 -4.76
CA PHE A 81 10.29 3.39 -4.70
C PHE A 81 10.55 1.89 -4.91
N ASP A 82 9.53 1.02 -5.00
CA ASP A 82 9.63 -0.45 -5.03
C ASP A 82 10.54 -1.00 -6.14
N HIS A 83 10.65 -0.29 -7.26
CA HIS A 83 11.47 -0.69 -8.41
C HIS A 83 12.76 0.12 -8.54
N GLY A 84 13.14 0.79 -7.47
CA GLY A 84 14.35 1.57 -7.36
C GLY A 84 14.28 2.96 -7.98
N ARG A 85 15.18 3.80 -7.53
CA ARG A 85 15.26 5.22 -7.90
C ARG A 85 15.40 5.49 -9.40
N PRO A 86 16.13 4.67 -10.22
CA PRO A 86 16.22 4.89 -11.66
C PRO A 86 14.89 4.70 -12.39
N ALA A 87 14.10 3.69 -12.04
CA ALA A 87 12.78 3.41 -12.61
C ALA A 87 11.82 4.57 -12.28
N LEU A 88 11.74 4.98 -11.01
CA LEU A 88 10.92 6.11 -10.58
C LEU A 88 11.27 7.41 -11.30
N ARG A 89 12.57 7.73 -11.47
CA ARG A 89 12.98 8.91 -12.24
C ARG A 89 12.61 8.82 -13.72
N GLY A 90 12.61 7.62 -14.29
CA GLY A 90 12.12 7.36 -15.64
C GLY A 90 10.64 7.70 -15.75
N LEU A 91 9.84 7.15 -14.85
CA LEU A 91 8.40 7.36 -14.79
C LEU A 91 8.04 8.84 -14.60
N VAL A 92 8.73 9.56 -13.71
CA VAL A 92 8.54 11.03 -13.53
C VAL A 92 8.76 11.81 -14.82
N ARG A 93 9.80 11.45 -15.61
CA ARG A 93 10.09 12.15 -16.88
C ARG A 93 9.09 11.88 -17.98
N GLU A 94 8.47 10.72 -17.97
CA GLU A 94 7.57 10.25 -19.03
C GLU A 94 6.11 10.56 -18.73
N SER A 95 5.75 10.76 -17.46
CA SER A 95 4.38 11.07 -17.05
C SER A 95 4.01 12.54 -17.30
N PRO A 96 2.74 12.86 -17.61
CA PRO A 96 2.30 14.21 -17.97
C PRO A 96 2.21 15.19 -16.81
N GLN A 97 1.92 14.69 -15.59
CA GLN A 97 1.65 15.49 -14.40
C GLN A 97 2.90 16.10 -13.78
N THR A 98 2.69 17.13 -12.95
CA THR A 98 3.75 17.67 -12.09
C THR A 98 3.89 16.81 -10.84
N TRP A 99 5.07 16.26 -10.61
CA TRP A 99 5.41 15.57 -9.36
C TRP A 99 5.92 16.56 -8.32
N VAL A 100 5.37 16.51 -7.11
CA VAL A 100 5.77 17.38 -6.01
C VAL A 100 6.25 16.58 -4.80
N SER A 101 7.40 16.97 -4.23
CA SER A 101 7.93 16.40 -3.00
C SER A 101 8.75 17.44 -2.23
N ALA A 102 8.33 17.75 -1.02
CA ALA A 102 9.00 18.76 -0.18
C ALA A 102 10.00 18.17 0.80
N ASN A 103 9.90 16.87 1.14
CA ASN A 103 10.68 16.29 2.24
C ASN A 103 11.61 15.13 1.84
N VAL A 104 11.72 14.78 0.54
CA VAL A 104 12.60 13.70 0.07
C VAL A 104 13.87 14.28 -0.59
N TRP A 105 15.04 13.80 -0.16
CA TRP A 105 16.35 14.30 -0.58
C TRP A 105 17.28 13.16 -0.98
N GLU A 106 18.07 13.36 -2.04
CA GLU A 106 19.22 12.49 -2.34
C GLU A 106 20.28 12.64 -1.24
N SER A 107 20.50 13.89 -0.81
CA SER A 107 21.39 14.21 0.29
C SER A 107 21.08 15.59 0.85
N ARG A 108 20.80 15.66 2.13
CA ARG A 108 20.66 16.93 2.85
C ARG A 108 21.97 17.70 2.96
N GLU A 109 23.09 16.99 3.03
CA GLU A 109 24.40 17.63 3.13
C GLU A 109 24.74 18.48 1.90
N THR A 110 24.38 17.98 0.71
CA THR A 110 24.58 18.72 -0.56
C THR A 110 23.41 19.62 -0.92
N GLY A 111 22.26 19.47 -0.27
CA GLY A 111 21.02 20.17 -0.59
C GLY A 111 20.36 19.66 -1.89
N GLU A 112 20.69 18.46 -2.34
CA GLU A 112 20.15 17.84 -3.52
C GLU A 112 18.84 17.13 -3.20
N ARG A 113 17.74 17.58 -3.84
CA ARG A 113 16.43 16.97 -3.67
C ARG A 113 16.27 15.77 -4.60
N PHE A 114 15.58 14.74 -4.11
CA PHE A 114 15.28 13.56 -4.92
C PHE A 114 14.49 13.96 -6.18
N GLY A 115 14.94 13.44 -7.32
CA GLY A 115 14.24 13.57 -8.59
C GLY A 115 14.18 14.98 -9.19
N ALA A 116 14.87 15.98 -8.62
CA ALA A 116 14.87 17.35 -9.16
C ALA A 116 15.36 17.39 -10.64
N GLU A 117 16.33 16.55 -10.99
CA GLU A 117 16.81 16.43 -12.37
C GLU A 117 15.83 15.69 -13.30
N ALA A 118 14.86 14.98 -12.75
CA ALA A 118 13.77 14.33 -13.48
C ALA A 118 12.53 15.22 -13.63
N GLY A 119 12.47 16.35 -12.93
CA GLY A 119 11.34 17.26 -12.98
C GLY A 119 10.51 17.31 -11.70
N VAL A 120 10.93 16.64 -10.61
CA VAL A 120 10.24 16.74 -9.31
C VAL A 120 10.41 18.14 -8.74
N GLU A 121 9.30 18.78 -8.41
CA GLU A 121 9.27 20.11 -7.81
C GLU A 121 9.03 20.03 -6.30
N ARG A 122 9.34 21.08 -5.56
CA ARG A 122 9.04 21.19 -4.13
C ARG A 122 7.56 21.44 -3.87
N SER A 123 6.95 22.19 -4.77
CA SER A 123 5.55 22.60 -4.76
C SER A 123 5.15 23.04 -6.15
N ALA A 124 3.88 22.95 -6.48
CA ALA A 124 3.31 23.42 -7.72
C ALA A 124 2.25 24.50 -7.46
N VAL A 125 1.99 25.34 -8.48
CA VAL A 125 0.84 26.23 -8.50
C VAL A 125 -0.01 25.84 -9.69
N VAL A 126 -1.24 25.42 -9.42
CA VAL A 126 -2.24 25.09 -10.45
C VAL A 126 -3.21 26.28 -10.58
N GLU A 127 -3.32 26.80 -11.81
CA GLU A 127 -4.23 27.89 -12.13
C GLU A 127 -5.59 27.34 -12.56
N THR A 128 -6.68 27.89 -12.03
CA THR A 128 -8.06 27.65 -12.46
C THR A 128 -8.69 28.92 -12.98
N ASP A 129 -9.93 28.87 -13.53
CA ASP A 129 -10.60 30.08 -14.11
C ASP A 129 -10.82 31.22 -13.09
N GLY A 130 -10.73 30.94 -11.80
CA GLY A 130 -11.01 31.95 -10.77
C GLY A 130 -10.08 32.02 -9.60
N ALA A 131 -9.10 31.10 -9.49
CA ALA A 131 -8.21 31.01 -8.34
C ALA A 131 -6.90 30.30 -8.66
N THR A 132 -5.93 30.50 -7.78
CA THR A 132 -4.66 29.76 -7.77
C THR A 132 -4.61 28.79 -6.60
N VAL A 133 -4.19 27.56 -6.86
CA VAL A 133 -4.05 26.51 -5.85
C VAL A 133 -2.58 26.12 -5.72
N GLY A 134 -1.99 26.40 -4.55
CA GLY A 134 -0.65 25.95 -4.22
C GLY A 134 -0.69 24.52 -3.67
N VAL A 135 0.11 23.62 -4.24
CA VAL A 135 0.15 22.21 -3.88
C VAL A 135 1.53 21.83 -3.41
N VAL A 136 1.62 21.16 -2.27
CA VAL A 136 2.87 20.63 -1.67
C VAL A 136 2.71 19.14 -1.43
N GLY A 137 3.71 18.33 -1.77
CA GLY A 137 3.71 16.87 -1.53
C GLY A 137 4.64 16.47 -0.38
N VAL A 138 4.23 15.49 0.42
CA VAL A 138 5.08 14.87 1.46
C VAL A 138 4.84 13.38 1.58
N THR A 139 5.93 12.66 1.87
CA THR A 139 5.97 11.21 2.06
C THR A 139 6.42 10.90 3.49
N THR A 140 5.97 9.78 4.05
CA THR A 140 6.33 9.36 5.42
C THR A 140 7.84 9.17 5.57
N GLU A 141 8.39 9.61 6.72
CA GLU A 141 9.80 9.42 7.04
C GLU A 141 10.17 7.94 7.20
N ARG A 142 9.19 7.07 7.48
CA ARG A 142 9.38 5.63 7.60
C ARG A 142 9.73 4.96 6.26
N THR A 143 9.51 5.62 5.12
CA THR A 143 9.82 5.06 3.79
C THR A 143 11.26 4.53 3.71
N ALA A 144 12.24 5.24 4.30
CA ALA A 144 13.62 4.77 4.31
C ALA A 144 13.84 3.46 5.09
N SER A 145 12.99 3.13 6.06
CA SER A 145 13.09 1.91 6.86
C SER A 145 12.22 0.76 6.33
N ILE A 146 11.12 1.07 5.63
CA ILE A 146 10.19 0.06 5.10
C ILE A 146 10.43 -0.28 3.63
N ASN A 147 11.20 0.53 2.90
CA ASN A 147 11.51 0.28 1.49
C ASN A 147 13.05 0.26 1.29
N PRO A 148 13.64 -0.92 0.99
CA PRO A 148 15.08 -1.07 0.81
C PRO A 148 15.68 -0.17 -0.28
N ASP A 149 14.93 0.11 -1.36
CA ASP A 149 15.39 0.95 -2.48
C ASP A 149 15.38 2.45 -2.15
N ALA A 150 14.71 2.83 -1.07
CA ALA A 150 14.69 4.18 -0.53
C ALA A 150 15.62 4.37 0.68
N ALA A 151 16.29 3.31 1.18
CA ALA A 151 17.06 3.33 2.43
C ALA A 151 18.20 4.35 2.46
N ASP A 152 18.78 4.69 1.31
CA ASP A 152 19.86 5.69 1.19
C ASP A 152 19.35 7.14 1.00
N LEU A 153 18.04 7.37 0.97
CA LEU A 153 17.44 8.69 0.86
C LEU A 153 17.22 9.32 2.24
N ASP A 154 17.32 10.65 2.27
CA ASP A 154 16.98 11.43 3.47
C ASP A 154 15.52 11.88 3.43
N PHE A 155 14.67 11.33 4.26
CA PHE A 155 13.30 11.83 4.49
C PHE A 155 13.31 12.79 5.69
N THR A 156 12.82 14.01 5.48
CA THR A 156 12.84 15.05 6.53
C THR A 156 11.46 15.23 7.15
N ASP A 157 11.42 15.84 8.36
CA ASP A 157 10.18 16.16 9.06
C ASP A 157 9.14 16.83 8.13
N PRO A 158 7.99 16.20 7.88
CA PRO A 158 7.01 16.64 6.90
C PRO A 158 6.35 17.96 7.30
N VAL A 159 6.15 18.20 8.59
CA VAL A 159 5.54 19.44 9.08
C VAL A 159 6.43 20.64 8.76
N THR A 160 7.72 20.53 9.00
CA THR A 160 8.70 21.57 8.68
C THR A 160 8.78 21.77 7.17
N ALA A 161 8.83 20.69 6.40
CA ALA A 161 8.93 20.76 4.94
C ALA A 161 7.71 21.45 4.31
N VAL A 162 6.48 21.13 4.76
CA VAL A 162 5.25 21.77 4.30
C VAL A 162 5.21 23.25 4.66
N ARG A 163 5.52 23.60 5.93
CA ARG A 163 5.54 25.00 6.35
C ARG A 163 6.49 25.86 5.51
N ASP A 164 7.70 25.33 5.29
CA ASP A 164 8.71 26.03 4.50
C ASP A 164 8.33 26.14 3.02
N ALA A 165 7.62 25.15 2.46
CA ALA A 165 7.14 25.19 1.09
C ALA A 165 5.98 26.19 0.95
N LEU A 166 4.95 26.11 1.80
CA LEU A 166 3.78 26.99 1.77
C LEU A 166 4.13 28.45 2.04
N ALA A 167 5.13 28.74 2.88
CA ALA A 167 5.55 30.10 3.18
C ALA A 167 6.02 30.91 1.95
N ASN A 168 6.39 30.23 0.87
CA ASN A 168 6.85 30.85 -0.37
C ASN A 168 5.78 30.92 -1.47
N LEU A 169 4.54 30.49 -1.19
CA LEU A 169 3.44 30.50 -2.13
C LEU A 169 2.48 31.66 -1.85
N ASP A 170 2.26 32.49 -2.86
CA ASP A 170 1.23 33.55 -2.85
C ASP A 170 0.06 33.05 -3.71
N VAL A 171 -0.89 32.37 -3.08
CA VAL A 171 -1.99 31.64 -3.72
C VAL A 171 -3.29 31.81 -2.93
N ASP A 172 -4.42 31.55 -3.60
CA ASP A 172 -5.75 31.67 -2.99
C ASP A 172 -6.07 30.49 -2.08
N TYR A 173 -5.63 29.26 -2.46
CA TYR A 173 -5.82 28.01 -1.69
C TYR A 173 -4.52 27.27 -1.52
N ARG A 174 -4.38 26.57 -0.38
CA ARG A 174 -3.21 25.77 -0.02
C ARG A 174 -3.63 24.30 0.20
N VAL A 175 -3.09 23.42 -0.60
CA VAL A 175 -3.39 21.97 -0.56
C VAL A 175 -2.12 21.19 -0.29
N VAL A 176 -2.21 20.17 0.55
CA VAL A 176 -1.11 19.24 0.78
C VAL A 176 -1.50 17.86 0.30
N LEU A 177 -0.69 17.25 -0.57
CA LEU A 177 -0.74 15.84 -0.90
C LEU A 177 0.11 15.12 0.15
N SER A 178 -0.52 14.27 0.94
CA SER A 178 0.14 13.67 2.10
C SER A 178 0.11 12.15 2.02
N HIS A 179 1.28 11.55 2.03
CA HIS A 179 1.40 10.10 2.19
C HIS A 179 1.99 9.75 3.56
N LEU A 180 1.34 10.23 4.64
CA LEU A 180 1.79 10.09 6.03
C LEU A 180 0.91 9.15 6.86
N GLY A 181 -0.25 8.76 6.34
CA GLY A 181 -1.20 7.94 7.07
C GLY A 181 -1.70 8.60 8.35
N ARG A 182 -1.38 8.02 9.51
CA ARG A 182 -1.78 8.59 10.82
C ARG A 182 -1.15 9.96 11.09
N GLY A 183 -0.03 10.29 10.46
CA GLY A 183 0.63 11.58 10.59
C GLY A 183 -0.17 12.75 10.01
N ASP A 184 -1.20 12.49 9.18
CA ASP A 184 -2.05 13.52 8.56
C ASP A 184 -2.75 14.41 9.58
N GLU A 185 -3.17 13.88 10.74
CA GLU A 185 -3.82 14.67 11.78
C GLU A 185 -2.86 15.67 12.44
N ASP A 186 -1.65 15.25 12.73
CA ASP A 186 -0.64 16.13 13.32
C ASP A 186 -0.19 17.18 12.31
N LEU A 187 -0.10 16.79 11.03
CA LEU A 187 0.13 17.72 9.95
C LEU A 187 -0.99 18.77 9.87
N ALA A 188 -2.27 18.35 9.89
CA ALA A 188 -3.43 19.25 9.84
C ALA A 188 -3.46 20.27 11.00
N ARG A 189 -3.05 19.85 12.20
CA ARG A 189 -2.95 20.74 13.37
C ARG A 189 -1.79 21.71 13.29
N ALA A 190 -0.76 21.38 12.49
CA ALA A 190 0.51 22.09 12.49
C ALA A 190 0.69 23.08 11.34
N VAL A 191 -0.01 22.92 10.21
CA VAL A 191 0.18 23.73 9.00
C VAL A 191 -1.05 24.57 8.67
N ASP A 192 -0.84 25.66 7.93
CA ASP A 192 -1.91 26.53 7.41
C ASP A 192 -2.29 26.08 6.00
N ALA A 193 -3.14 25.05 5.92
CA ALA A 193 -3.65 24.49 4.68
C ALA A 193 -5.20 24.44 4.69
N ASP A 194 -5.81 24.63 3.52
CA ASP A 194 -7.26 24.51 3.34
C ASP A 194 -7.69 23.05 3.30
N ALA A 195 -6.87 22.19 2.64
CA ALA A 195 -7.11 20.76 2.56
C ALA A 195 -5.80 19.96 2.60
N ILE A 196 -5.90 18.77 3.18
CA ILE A 196 -4.90 17.69 3.12
C ILE A 196 -5.56 16.49 2.42
N LEU A 197 -4.97 16.08 1.30
CA LEU A 197 -5.35 14.91 0.55
C LEU A 197 -4.42 13.78 0.97
N GLY A 198 -4.90 12.90 1.86
CA GLY A 198 -4.12 11.86 2.50
C GLY A 198 -4.15 10.52 1.75
N GLY A 199 -3.13 9.70 1.98
CA GLY A 199 -2.99 8.32 1.52
C GLY A 199 -2.42 7.42 2.61
N HIS A 200 -1.78 6.30 2.20
CA HIS A 200 -1.03 5.35 3.02
C HIS A 200 -1.87 4.46 3.95
N VAL A 201 -3.02 4.91 4.39
CA VAL A 201 -3.96 4.12 5.21
C VAL A 201 -5.14 3.70 4.34
N PRO A 202 -5.48 2.40 4.29
CA PRO A 202 -6.48 1.89 3.35
C PRO A 202 -7.92 2.31 3.68
N THR A 203 -8.17 2.91 4.86
CA THR A 203 -9.51 3.33 5.28
C THR A 203 -9.90 4.71 4.76
N GLU A 204 -11.12 4.82 4.20
CA GLU A 204 -11.69 6.08 3.72
C GLU A 204 -11.89 7.08 4.87
N ARG A 205 -11.51 8.35 4.63
CA ARG A 205 -11.65 9.43 5.63
C ARG A 205 -12.15 10.73 5.01
N ARG A 206 -13.02 11.42 5.73
CA ARG A 206 -13.57 12.74 5.36
C ARG A 206 -13.96 13.50 6.61
N GLU A 207 -13.09 14.37 7.08
CA GLU A 207 -13.32 15.12 8.31
C GLU A 207 -12.59 16.47 8.32
N ARG A 208 -12.82 17.28 9.35
CA ARG A 208 -12.04 18.49 9.62
C ARG A 208 -11.25 18.32 10.92
N VAL A 209 -9.96 18.61 10.82
CA VAL A 209 -9.03 18.64 11.96
C VAL A 209 -8.54 20.06 12.14
N ASP A 210 -8.89 20.69 13.26
CA ASP A 210 -8.56 22.10 13.57
C ASP A 210 -8.90 23.12 12.45
N GLY A 211 -9.94 22.83 11.66
CA GLY A 211 -10.40 23.64 10.55
C GLY A 211 -9.91 23.20 9.17
N THR A 212 -8.79 22.52 9.07
CA THR A 212 -8.26 21.93 7.84
C THR A 212 -9.10 20.73 7.41
N LEU A 213 -9.48 20.67 6.14
CA LEU A 213 -10.18 19.50 5.59
C LEU A 213 -9.17 18.36 5.36
N LEU A 214 -9.44 17.19 5.92
CA LEU A 214 -8.66 15.98 5.70
C LEU A 214 -9.51 14.96 4.94
N THR A 215 -9.01 14.49 3.80
CA THR A 215 -9.67 13.46 2.99
C THR A 215 -8.71 12.30 2.69
N ARG A 216 -9.26 11.09 2.57
CA ARG A 216 -8.55 9.89 2.11
C ARG A 216 -9.54 9.00 1.38
N PRO A 217 -9.28 8.57 0.12
CA PRO A 217 -10.22 7.75 -0.66
C PRO A 217 -10.22 6.27 -0.29
N GLY A 218 -9.24 5.81 0.51
CA GLY A 218 -8.99 4.39 0.73
C GLY A 218 -8.07 3.82 -0.34
N ASP A 219 -7.97 2.50 -0.44
CA ASP A 219 -7.06 1.77 -1.33
C ASP A 219 -7.74 1.18 -2.57
N GLY A 220 -6.91 0.58 -3.46
CA GLY A 220 -7.32 -0.22 -4.61
C GLY A 220 -8.16 0.54 -5.65
N GLY A 221 -8.12 1.86 -5.65
CA GLY A 221 -8.80 2.70 -6.66
C GLY A 221 -10.32 2.52 -6.68
N SER A 222 -10.94 2.22 -5.53
CA SER A 222 -12.39 1.95 -5.43
C SER A 222 -13.25 3.21 -5.36
N VAL A 223 -12.63 4.33 -4.97
CA VAL A 223 -13.28 5.62 -4.68
C VAL A 223 -12.46 6.77 -5.25
N VAL A 224 -13.15 7.80 -5.75
CA VAL A 224 -12.60 9.14 -5.98
C VAL A 224 -13.36 10.11 -5.08
N LEU A 225 -12.65 10.98 -4.39
CA LEU A 225 -13.24 12.05 -3.58
C LEU A 225 -13.14 13.36 -4.32
N GLU A 226 -14.30 13.98 -4.61
CA GLU A 226 -14.38 15.32 -5.17
C GLU A 226 -14.53 16.32 -4.03
N VAL A 227 -13.62 17.28 -3.95
CA VAL A 227 -13.54 18.29 -2.89
C VAL A 227 -13.77 19.68 -3.50
N ASP A 228 -14.80 20.38 -3.07
CA ASP A 228 -15.01 21.79 -3.35
C ASP A 228 -14.20 22.64 -2.35
N LEU A 229 -13.19 23.36 -2.81
CA LEU A 229 -12.29 24.12 -1.92
C LEU A 229 -12.95 25.35 -1.27
N GLU A 230 -13.98 25.93 -1.87
CA GLU A 230 -14.66 27.10 -1.29
C GLU A 230 -15.56 26.69 -0.12
N THR A 231 -16.35 25.62 -0.30
CA THR A 231 -17.32 25.15 0.70
C THR A 231 -16.76 24.11 1.65
N GLY A 232 -15.75 23.35 1.20
CA GLY A 232 -15.21 22.18 1.86
C GLY A 232 -16.19 20.99 1.84
N GLU A 233 -17.13 20.98 0.91
CA GLU A 233 -18.00 19.83 0.65
C GLU A 233 -17.19 18.71 -0.03
N VAL A 234 -17.41 17.47 0.39
CA VAL A 234 -16.75 16.28 -0.17
C VAL A 234 -17.80 15.35 -0.74
N THR A 235 -17.77 15.16 -2.06
CA THR A 235 -18.61 14.19 -2.75
C THR A 235 -17.83 12.91 -3.01
N ARG A 236 -18.45 11.77 -2.69
CA ARG A 236 -17.86 10.44 -2.86
C ARG A 236 -18.38 9.80 -4.14
N HIS A 237 -17.48 9.44 -5.04
CA HIS A 237 -17.79 8.73 -6.28
C HIS A 237 -17.27 7.28 -6.22
N ARG A 238 -18.12 6.32 -6.59
CA ARG A 238 -17.77 4.91 -6.64
C ARG A 238 -17.27 4.55 -8.03
N VAL A 239 -16.06 4.04 -8.12
CA VAL A 239 -15.44 3.61 -9.38
C VAL A 239 -16.22 2.46 -10.03
N ALA A 240 -16.79 1.55 -9.23
CA ALA A 240 -17.60 0.44 -9.75
C ALA A 240 -18.78 0.86 -10.64
N ASP A 241 -19.34 2.04 -10.40
CA ASP A 241 -20.51 2.58 -11.12
C ASP A 241 -20.13 3.41 -12.36
N ALA A 242 -18.84 3.62 -12.61
CA ALA A 242 -18.33 4.52 -13.64
C ALA A 242 -18.26 3.86 -15.04
N PRO A 243 -18.27 4.66 -16.11
CA PRO A 243 -18.03 4.16 -17.46
C PRO A 243 -16.58 3.69 -17.60
N VAL A 244 -16.37 2.68 -18.43
CA VAL A 244 -15.04 2.15 -18.71
C VAL A 244 -14.32 3.03 -19.75
N HIS A 245 -13.11 3.48 -19.46
CA HIS A 245 -12.22 4.03 -20.46
C HIS A 245 -11.56 2.88 -21.24
N GLU A 246 -12.08 2.56 -22.42
CA GLU A 246 -11.71 1.37 -23.22
C GLU A 246 -10.22 1.34 -23.62
N GLY A 247 -9.58 2.50 -23.75
CA GLY A 247 -8.14 2.60 -24.06
C GLY A 247 -7.28 2.02 -22.94
N VAL A 248 -7.51 2.47 -21.71
CA VAL A 248 -6.79 1.99 -20.51
C VAL A 248 -7.11 0.51 -20.26
N ALA A 249 -8.39 0.12 -20.28
CA ALA A 249 -8.77 -1.27 -20.07
C ALA A 249 -8.14 -2.23 -21.11
N ARG A 250 -7.98 -1.79 -22.35
CA ARG A 250 -7.30 -2.57 -23.39
C ARG A 250 -5.79 -2.65 -23.13
N ALA A 251 -5.13 -1.52 -22.82
CA ALA A 251 -3.72 -1.49 -22.53
C ALA A 251 -3.36 -2.47 -21.40
N MET A 252 -4.11 -2.44 -20.29
CA MET A 252 -3.86 -3.34 -19.16
C MET A 252 -4.08 -4.81 -19.54
N ARG A 253 -5.14 -5.13 -20.32
CA ARG A 253 -5.35 -6.51 -20.80
C ARG A 253 -4.22 -7.01 -21.70
N ASP A 254 -3.77 -6.16 -22.62
CA ASP A 254 -2.70 -6.52 -23.56
C ASP A 254 -1.39 -6.77 -22.80
N ARG A 255 -1.06 -5.89 -21.84
CA ARG A 255 0.11 -6.07 -20.94
C ARG A 255 0.03 -7.36 -20.14
N LEU A 256 -1.09 -7.63 -19.45
CA LEU A 256 -1.29 -8.88 -18.70
C LEU A 256 -1.18 -10.12 -19.59
N ALA A 257 -1.68 -10.05 -20.83
CA ALA A 257 -1.55 -11.17 -21.75
C ALA A 257 -0.09 -11.44 -22.16
N GLU A 258 0.76 -10.42 -22.20
CA GLU A 258 2.18 -10.54 -22.55
C GLU A 258 3.03 -11.10 -21.41
N THR A 259 2.57 -11.03 -20.13
CA THR A 259 3.31 -11.56 -18.97
C THR A 259 3.49 -13.07 -19.01
N GLY A 260 2.59 -13.80 -19.68
CA GLY A 260 2.54 -15.27 -19.66
C GLY A 260 1.95 -15.86 -18.37
N LEU A 261 1.47 -15.05 -17.43
CA LEU A 261 0.92 -15.47 -16.13
C LEU A 261 -0.56 -15.88 -16.18
N ASN A 262 -1.15 -16.00 -17.36
CA ASN A 262 -2.56 -16.43 -17.54
C ASN A 262 -2.79 -17.95 -17.36
N GLU A 263 -1.75 -18.72 -17.02
CA GLU A 263 -1.90 -20.15 -16.74
C GLU A 263 -2.80 -20.36 -15.51
N VAL A 264 -3.85 -21.19 -15.64
CA VAL A 264 -4.68 -21.59 -14.51
C VAL A 264 -3.90 -22.55 -13.61
N VAL A 265 -3.70 -22.18 -12.37
CA VAL A 265 -2.90 -22.92 -11.38
C VAL A 265 -3.76 -23.58 -10.30
N GLY A 266 -5.03 -23.22 -10.23
CA GLY A 266 -5.98 -23.80 -9.27
C GLY A 266 -7.41 -23.44 -9.58
N THR A 267 -8.33 -23.99 -8.78
CA THR A 267 -9.77 -23.67 -8.86
C THR A 267 -10.31 -23.53 -7.44
N VAL A 268 -11.08 -22.48 -7.21
CA VAL A 268 -11.72 -22.17 -5.93
C VAL A 268 -13.21 -22.39 -6.04
N ALA A 269 -13.77 -23.26 -5.18
CA ALA A 269 -15.21 -23.55 -5.17
C ALA A 269 -16.03 -22.51 -4.36
N THR A 270 -15.40 -21.93 -3.36
CA THR A 270 -15.98 -20.85 -2.52
C THR A 270 -15.02 -19.68 -2.57
N PRO A 271 -15.45 -18.48 -2.98
CA PRO A 271 -14.57 -17.32 -3.10
C PRO A 271 -13.70 -17.09 -1.87
N ILE A 272 -12.44 -16.77 -2.09
CA ILE A 272 -11.49 -16.40 -1.03
C ILE A 272 -11.40 -14.89 -1.02
N ASP A 273 -11.95 -14.30 0.03
CA ASP A 273 -11.99 -12.85 0.21
C ASP A 273 -10.61 -12.26 0.49
N ARG A 274 -10.36 -11.08 -0.08
CA ARG A 274 -9.12 -10.30 0.04
C ARG A 274 -9.39 -8.87 0.54
N ALA A 275 -10.55 -8.63 1.15
CA ALA A 275 -10.84 -7.32 1.71
C ALA A 275 -9.93 -7.05 2.92
N GLU A 276 -9.58 -5.79 3.11
CA GLU A 276 -8.78 -5.32 4.22
C GLU A 276 -9.31 -5.82 5.58
N THR A 277 -10.60 -5.65 5.82
CA THR A 277 -11.26 -6.12 7.05
C THR A 277 -11.13 -7.62 7.28
N THR A 278 -10.94 -8.41 6.21
CA THR A 278 -10.68 -9.84 6.29
C THR A 278 -9.22 -10.12 6.60
N LEU A 279 -8.29 -9.40 5.95
CA LEU A 279 -6.85 -9.59 6.14
C LEU A 279 -6.37 -9.17 7.52
N PHE A 280 -6.95 -8.11 8.09
CA PHE A 280 -6.60 -7.62 9.42
C PHE A 280 -7.58 -8.04 10.52
N GLY A 281 -8.62 -8.78 10.20
CA GLY A 281 -9.62 -9.27 11.14
C GLY A 281 -9.25 -10.58 11.87
N GLY A 282 -7.99 -11.00 11.81
CA GLY A 282 -7.51 -12.24 12.43
C GLY A 282 -7.33 -13.38 11.42
N GLU A 283 -7.79 -14.60 11.74
CA GLU A 283 -7.62 -15.73 10.83
C GLU A 283 -8.47 -15.58 9.56
N CYS A 284 -7.83 -15.67 8.40
CA CYS A 284 -8.51 -15.70 7.12
C CYS A 284 -7.96 -16.81 6.19
N ARG A 285 -8.79 -17.21 5.21
CA ARG A 285 -8.43 -18.30 4.28
C ARG A 285 -7.19 -17.96 3.47
N LEU A 286 -7.07 -16.73 2.97
CA LEU A 286 -5.93 -16.31 2.17
C LEU A 286 -4.65 -16.27 3.00
N GLY A 287 -4.70 -15.71 4.20
CA GLY A 287 -3.55 -15.68 5.11
C GLY A 287 -3.09 -17.08 5.50
N ASN A 288 -4.04 -18.03 5.73
CA ASN A 288 -3.71 -19.42 5.95
C ASN A 288 -2.98 -20.03 4.74
N PHE A 289 -3.46 -19.75 3.51
CA PHE A 289 -2.82 -20.25 2.28
C PHE A 289 -1.38 -19.76 2.15
N VAL A 290 -1.13 -18.47 2.35
CA VAL A 290 0.21 -17.87 2.25
C VAL A 290 1.16 -18.48 3.29
N ALA A 291 0.74 -18.52 4.56
CA ALA A 291 1.55 -19.07 5.63
C ALA A 291 1.82 -20.58 5.46
N ASP A 292 0.83 -21.33 4.93
CA ASP A 292 1.00 -22.75 4.59
C ASP A 292 2.02 -22.95 3.46
N ALA A 293 1.97 -22.11 2.42
CA ALA A 293 2.91 -22.16 1.30
C ALA A 293 4.37 -21.93 1.79
N TYR A 294 4.58 -20.95 2.66
CA TYR A 294 5.90 -20.68 3.22
C TYR A 294 6.42 -21.84 4.04
N ARG A 295 5.58 -22.39 4.92
CA ARG A 295 5.93 -23.56 5.72
C ARG A 295 6.18 -24.79 4.85
N TRP A 296 5.36 -25.02 3.82
CA TRP A 296 5.50 -26.14 2.88
C TRP A 296 6.84 -26.07 2.13
N SER A 297 7.20 -24.92 1.58
CA SER A 297 8.42 -24.76 0.78
C SER A 297 9.70 -24.93 1.56
N THR A 298 9.66 -24.73 2.88
CA THR A 298 10.85 -24.72 3.75
C THR A 298 10.90 -25.91 4.70
N GLY A 299 9.75 -26.50 5.04
CA GLY A 299 9.65 -27.53 6.08
C GLY A 299 9.87 -26.99 7.51
N ALA A 300 9.75 -25.66 7.72
CA ALA A 300 9.90 -25.02 9.02
C ALA A 300 8.83 -25.46 10.04
N ASP A 301 9.06 -25.23 11.34
CA ASP A 301 8.09 -25.50 12.40
C ASP A 301 6.81 -24.68 12.21
N LEU A 302 6.97 -23.41 11.79
CA LEU A 302 5.85 -22.53 11.47
C LEU A 302 6.15 -21.62 10.28
N GLY A 303 5.08 -21.19 9.59
CA GLY A 303 5.08 -20.08 8.63
C GLY A 303 4.45 -18.85 9.24
N LEU A 304 4.98 -17.67 8.98
CA LEU A 304 4.48 -16.36 9.43
C LEU A 304 4.49 -15.38 8.29
N GLN A 305 3.35 -14.70 8.07
CA GLN A 305 3.20 -13.59 7.12
C GLN A 305 2.55 -12.41 7.82
N ASN A 306 3.06 -11.19 7.61
CA ASN A 306 2.39 -9.97 8.04
C ASN A 306 1.14 -9.69 7.19
N SER A 307 0.08 -9.16 7.79
CA SER A 307 -1.18 -8.89 7.06
C SER A 307 -1.00 -7.85 5.97
N GLY A 308 -0.17 -6.81 6.19
CA GLY A 308 0.12 -5.77 5.20
C GLY A 308 0.89 -6.27 3.96
N GLY A 309 1.62 -7.38 4.08
CA GLY A 309 2.29 -8.03 2.94
C GLY A 309 1.36 -8.85 2.04
N VAL A 310 0.10 -9.07 2.47
CA VAL A 310 -0.95 -9.69 1.65
C VAL A 310 -1.83 -8.59 1.07
N ARG A 311 -1.78 -8.38 -0.24
CA ARG A 311 -2.46 -7.24 -0.89
C ARG A 311 -3.96 -7.48 -1.05
N THR A 312 -4.72 -6.42 -0.83
CA THR A 312 -6.16 -6.36 -1.11
C THR A 312 -6.43 -6.53 -2.61
N GLY A 313 -7.65 -6.89 -2.97
CA GLY A 313 -8.04 -7.07 -4.38
C GLY A 313 -9.38 -7.80 -4.53
N ASP A 314 -9.69 -8.16 -5.77
CA ASP A 314 -10.87 -8.98 -6.05
C ASP A 314 -10.71 -10.36 -5.41
N ALA A 315 -11.82 -10.93 -4.91
CA ALA A 315 -11.80 -12.26 -4.32
C ALA A 315 -11.32 -13.30 -5.36
N LEU A 316 -10.49 -14.25 -4.92
CA LEU A 316 -10.13 -15.38 -5.78
C LEU A 316 -11.36 -16.28 -5.93
N ASP A 317 -11.85 -16.47 -7.16
CA ASP A 317 -13.09 -17.23 -7.45
C ASP A 317 -12.99 -18.01 -8.76
N GLY A 318 -13.53 -19.22 -8.79
CA GLY A 318 -13.49 -20.08 -9.96
C GLY A 318 -12.08 -20.50 -10.37
N GLU A 319 -11.71 -20.30 -11.65
CA GLU A 319 -10.36 -20.55 -12.15
C GLU A 319 -9.42 -19.45 -11.67
N VAL A 320 -8.32 -19.84 -11.03
CA VAL A 320 -7.29 -18.93 -10.50
C VAL A 320 -6.01 -19.09 -11.32
N THR A 321 -5.51 -18.00 -11.83
CA THR A 321 -4.31 -17.94 -12.67
C THR A 321 -3.04 -17.70 -11.82
N ALA A 322 -1.88 -17.87 -12.43
CA ALA A 322 -0.62 -17.50 -11.81
C ALA A 322 -0.58 -15.99 -11.47
N ALA A 323 -1.12 -15.13 -12.35
CA ALA A 323 -1.23 -13.70 -12.08
C ALA A 323 -2.06 -13.39 -10.81
N ASP A 324 -3.17 -14.09 -10.61
CA ASP A 324 -4.00 -13.92 -9.41
C ASP A 324 -3.21 -14.24 -8.13
N LEU A 325 -2.37 -15.27 -8.14
CA LEU A 325 -1.53 -15.62 -6.98
C LEU A 325 -0.33 -14.67 -6.81
N VAL A 326 0.31 -14.24 -7.90
CA VAL A 326 1.36 -13.20 -7.84
C VAL A 326 0.80 -11.93 -7.23
N SER A 327 -0.44 -11.55 -7.57
CA SER A 327 -1.10 -10.36 -7.03
C SER A 327 -1.38 -10.41 -5.51
N VAL A 328 -1.25 -11.58 -4.88
CA VAL A 328 -1.42 -11.73 -3.41
C VAL A 328 -0.22 -11.16 -2.66
N THR A 329 0.99 -11.43 -3.13
CA THR A 329 2.25 -10.94 -2.55
C THR A 329 3.18 -10.47 -3.68
N PRO A 330 2.86 -9.33 -4.36
CA PRO A 330 3.53 -8.90 -5.59
C PRO A 330 4.86 -8.19 -5.30
N PHE A 331 5.76 -8.89 -4.60
CA PHE A 331 7.06 -8.38 -4.19
C PHE A 331 8.14 -9.42 -4.47
N GLU A 332 9.35 -8.99 -4.85
CA GLU A 332 10.48 -9.87 -5.18
C GLU A 332 11.18 -10.48 -3.96
N GLU A 333 10.66 -10.26 -2.74
CA GLU A 333 11.20 -10.85 -1.54
C GLU A 333 11.16 -12.37 -1.57
N ARG A 334 12.18 -12.97 -0.94
CA ARG A 334 12.29 -14.41 -0.79
C ARG A 334 11.60 -14.89 0.47
N VAL A 335 11.11 -16.10 0.43
CA VAL A 335 10.80 -16.86 1.64
C VAL A 335 12.12 -17.33 2.25
N VAL A 336 12.34 -16.98 3.51
CA VAL A 336 13.53 -17.35 4.27
C VAL A 336 13.15 -18.11 5.54
N VAL A 337 14.12 -18.83 6.12
CA VAL A 337 13.96 -19.50 7.41
C VAL A 337 14.82 -18.78 8.43
N ALA A 338 14.21 -18.36 9.53
CA ALA A 338 14.87 -17.79 10.69
C ALA A 338 14.82 -18.78 11.88
N GLU A 339 15.91 -18.91 12.64
CA GLU A 339 15.94 -19.59 13.95
C GLU A 339 15.60 -18.57 15.03
N VAL A 340 14.37 -18.63 15.55
CA VAL A 340 13.80 -17.65 16.47
C VAL A 340 13.62 -18.25 17.86
N PRO A 341 14.19 -17.68 18.93
CA PRO A 341 13.89 -18.06 20.31
C PRO A 341 12.39 -17.91 20.62
N GLY A 342 11.83 -18.83 21.41
CA GLY A 342 10.41 -18.79 21.73
C GLY A 342 9.98 -17.50 22.44
N GLU A 343 10.86 -16.88 23.25
CA GLU A 343 10.60 -15.57 23.84
C GLU A 343 10.45 -14.48 22.77
N ASP A 344 11.31 -14.46 21.74
CA ASP A 344 11.24 -13.50 20.62
C ASP A 344 10.01 -13.76 19.74
N LEU A 345 9.67 -15.04 19.52
CA LEU A 345 8.47 -15.43 18.77
C LEU A 345 7.19 -15.01 19.51
N ARG A 346 7.15 -15.16 20.84
CA ARG A 346 6.04 -14.64 21.64
C ARG A 346 5.90 -13.14 21.52
N ALA A 347 7.02 -12.42 21.63
CA ALA A 347 7.01 -10.97 21.49
C ALA A 347 6.57 -10.52 20.08
N ALA A 348 6.90 -11.27 19.02
CA ALA A 348 6.40 -11.02 17.68
C ALA A 348 4.85 -11.12 17.62
N PHE A 349 4.25 -12.12 18.25
CA PHE A 349 2.79 -12.20 18.31
C PHE A 349 2.16 -11.12 19.21
N GLU A 350 2.83 -10.72 20.28
CA GLU A 350 2.38 -9.58 21.12
C GLU A 350 2.40 -8.28 20.31
N TRP A 351 3.40 -8.10 19.44
CA TRP A 351 3.45 -6.99 18.50
C TRP A 351 2.30 -7.07 17.48
N ALA A 352 2.00 -8.25 16.92
CA ALA A 352 0.89 -8.46 15.98
C ALA A 352 -0.48 -8.09 16.56
N ALA A 353 -0.65 -8.23 17.88
CA ALA A 353 -1.89 -7.87 18.59
C ALA A 353 -2.05 -6.35 18.82
N SER A 354 -0.96 -5.57 18.69
CA SER A 354 -0.94 -4.12 18.86
C SER A 354 0.13 -3.49 17.96
N PRO A 355 -0.03 -3.57 16.64
CA PRO A 355 1.00 -3.10 15.71
C PRO A 355 1.12 -1.58 15.73
N ASP A 356 2.36 -1.09 15.87
CA ASP A 356 2.68 0.33 15.74
C ASP A 356 3.10 0.65 14.29
N LEU A 357 2.14 0.58 13.40
CA LEU A 357 2.30 0.88 11.98
C LEU A 357 1.61 2.21 11.64
N GLY A 358 2.19 2.95 10.71
CA GLY A 358 1.62 4.23 10.24
C GLY A 358 0.23 4.08 9.60
N PHE A 359 -0.11 2.88 9.15
CA PHE A 359 -1.37 2.55 8.48
C PHE A 359 -2.33 1.68 9.31
N ALA A 360 -1.92 1.07 10.44
CA ALA A 360 -2.77 0.17 11.21
C ALA A 360 -3.92 0.90 11.91
N GLU A 361 -5.09 0.28 11.96
CA GLU A 361 -6.26 0.76 12.72
C GLU A 361 -6.38 0.04 14.07
N GLU A 362 -7.12 0.64 15.01
CA GLU A 362 -7.33 0.06 16.33
C GLU A 362 -8.08 -1.28 16.25
N GLY A 363 -7.57 -2.30 16.93
CA GLY A 363 -8.18 -3.63 16.97
C GLY A 363 -7.77 -4.54 15.82
N TRP A 364 -6.85 -4.12 14.95
CA TRP A 364 -6.31 -4.99 13.92
C TRP A 364 -5.35 -6.04 14.48
N TRP A 365 -5.40 -7.22 13.85
CA TRP A 365 -4.42 -8.29 14.03
C TRP A 365 -3.48 -8.33 12.82
N HIS A 366 -2.16 -8.33 13.05
CA HIS A 366 -1.19 -8.16 11.96
C HIS A 366 -0.31 -9.41 11.70
N ALA A 367 -0.90 -10.60 11.71
CA ALA A 367 -0.16 -11.82 11.36
C ALA A 367 -1.08 -12.93 10.81
N HIS A 368 -0.54 -13.74 9.90
CA HIS A 368 -1.10 -15.03 9.49
C HIS A 368 -0.09 -16.13 9.78
N VAL A 369 -0.57 -17.30 10.22
CA VAL A 369 0.33 -18.35 10.71
C VAL A 369 -0.03 -19.74 10.17
N SER A 370 0.99 -20.58 10.01
CA SER A 370 0.89 -22.02 9.79
C SER A 370 1.73 -22.76 10.82
N GLY A 371 1.28 -23.91 11.30
CA GLY A 371 1.98 -24.68 12.32
C GLY A 371 1.91 -24.09 13.73
N ALA A 372 1.26 -22.95 13.91
CA ALA A 372 1.03 -22.30 15.20
C ALA A 372 -0.46 -22.00 15.41
N ALA A 373 -0.83 -21.79 16.68
CA ALA A 373 -2.14 -21.26 17.07
C ALA A 373 -1.97 -20.20 18.17
N VAL A 374 -2.63 -19.07 18.00
CA VAL A 374 -2.56 -17.89 18.87
C VAL A 374 -3.95 -17.54 19.37
N ALA A 375 -4.10 -17.36 20.67
CA ALA A 375 -5.30 -16.76 21.26
C ALA A 375 -4.95 -15.37 21.82
N TRP A 376 -5.74 -14.35 21.46
CA TRP A 376 -5.50 -12.97 21.84
C TRP A 376 -6.77 -12.25 22.24
N ASP A 377 -6.62 -11.19 23.03
CA ASP A 377 -7.69 -10.33 23.47
C ASP A 377 -7.62 -9.00 22.69
N PRO A 378 -8.59 -8.71 21.78
CA PRO A 378 -8.60 -7.49 20.98
C PRO A 378 -8.89 -6.22 21.78
N GLU A 379 -9.56 -6.31 22.96
CA GLU A 379 -9.81 -5.15 23.81
C GLU A 379 -8.59 -4.78 24.65
N ALA A 380 -7.84 -5.81 25.12
CA ALA A 380 -6.64 -5.61 25.92
C ALA A 380 -5.37 -5.49 25.04
N HIS A 381 -5.44 -5.77 23.74
CA HIS A 381 -4.30 -5.84 22.81
C HIS A 381 -3.18 -6.76 23.31
N THR A 382 -3.53 -7.95 23.83
CA THR A 382 -2.57 -8.89 24.44
C THR A 382 -2.75 -10.30 23.93
N VAL A 383 -1.63 -11.04 23.87
CA VAL A 383 -1.64 -12.46 23.54
C VAL A 383 -1.81 -13.30 24.81
N GLU A 384 -2.89 -14.07 24.86
CA GLU A 384 -3.18 -14.97 26.00
C GLU A 384 -2.35 -16.25 25.94
N SER A 385 -2.31 -16.89 24.78
CA SER A 385 -1.58 -18.15 24.60
C SER A 385 -1.07 -18.35 23.17
N VAL A 386 0.08 -18.99 23.05
CA VAL A 386 0.66 -19.44 21.80
C VAL A 386 0.96 -20.94 21.89
N ARG A 387 0.68 -21.64 20.79
CA ARG A 387 1.05 -23.06 20.62
C ARG A 387 1.80 -23.22 19.30
N VAL A 388 2.82 -24.07 19.28
CA VAL A 388 3.55 -24.48 18.06
C VAL A 388 3.53 -25.99 17.98
N GLY A 389 3.14 -26.53 16.82
CA GLY A 389 2.99 -27.98 16.65
C GLY A 389 1.95 -28.62 17.58
N GLY A 390 1.00 -27.83 18.11
CA GLY A 390 -0.01 -28.28 19.08
C GLY A 390 0.41 -28.20 20.54
N GLU A 391 1.70 -27.99 20.85
CA GLU A 391 2.22 -27.85 22.21
C GLU A 391 2.33 -26.38 22.63
N PRO A 392 2.22 -26.03 23.92
CA PRO A 392 2.48 -24.67 24.38
C PRO A 392 3.86 -24.20 23.98
N LEU A 393 3.97 -22.93 23.55
CA LEU A 393 5.24 -22.32 23.20
C LEU A 393 6.20 -22.36 24.39
N ASP A 394 7.39 -22.94 24.18
CA ASP A 394 8.48 -22.94 25.15
C ASP A 394 9.40 -21.74 24.88
N PRO A 395 9.51 -20.77 25.80
CA PRO A 395 10.30 -19.56 25.59
C PRO A 395 11.80 -19.83 25.42
N GLU A 396 12.32 -20.96 25.91
CA GLU A 396 13.74 -21.33 25.82
C GLU A 396 14.07 -22.15 24.56
N GLN A 397 13.07 -22.67 23.86
CA GLN A 397 13.26 -23.43 22.62
C GLN A 397 13.50 -22.50 21.43
N ILE A 398 14.33 -22.93 20.48
CA ILE A 398 14.49 -22.28 19.18
C ILE A 398 13.54 -22.95 18.20
N TYR A 399 12.78 -22.13 17.47
CA TYR A 399 11.85 -22.55 16.43
C TYR A 399 12.33 -22.07 15.06
N SER A 400 12.19 -22.94 14.05
CA SER A 400 12.37 -22.54 12.65
C SER A 400 11.11 -21.86 12.14
N VAL A 401 11.25 -20.63 11.67
CA VAL A 401 10.14 -19.78 11.20
C VAL A 401 10.36 -19.41 9.75
N ALA A 402 9.43 -19.80 8.87
CA ALA A 402 9.41 -19.36 7.48
C ALA A 402 8.71 -18.02 7.36
N VAL A 403 9.41 -17.01 6.87
CA VAL A 403 8.92 -15.62 6.71
C VAL A 403 9.36 -15.04 5.37
N SER A 404 8.78 -13.91 4.95
CA SER A 404 9.38 -13.05 3.92
C SER A 404 10.69 -12.44 4.48
N ASP A 405 11.74 -12.34 3.65
CA ASP A 405 13.01 -11.73 4.07
C ASP A 405 12.85 -10.24 4.44
N TYR A 406 11.85 -9.56 3.90
CA TYR A 406 11.44 -8.23 4.35
C TYR A 406 11.29 -8.14 5.87
N LEU A 407 10.64 -9.13 6.51
CA LEU A 407 10.40 -9.13 7.96
C LEU A 407 11.67 -9.27 8.81
N LEU A 408 12.80 -9.65 8.20
CA LEU A 408 14.09 -9.71 8.88
C LEU A 408 14.92 -8.43 8.69
N HIS A 409 14.57 -7.59 7.71
CA HIS A 409 15.30 -6.36 7.37
C HIS A 409 14.72 -5.12 8.03
N THR A 410 13.41 -5.10 8.29
CA THR A 410 12.76 -3.95 8.91
C THR A 410 12.63 -4.10 10.43
N ASP A 411 12.90 -3.02 11.17
CA ASP A 411 12.58 -2.94 12.60
C ASP A 411 11.13 -2.41 12.83
N ASP A 412 10.45 -1.96 11.77
CA ASP A 412 9.09 -1.39 11.85
C ASP A 412 8.00 -2.46 11.99
N GLU A 413 8.29 -3.69 11.50
CA GLU A 413 7.41 -4.86 11.66
C GLU A 413 8.14 -5.98 12.38
N PHE A 414 7.50 -6.59 13.39
CA PHE A 414 8.07 -7.68 14.19
C PHE A 414 9.52 -7.44 14.65
N PRO A 415 9.80 -6.43 15.46
CA PRO A 415 11.17 -6.01 15.77
C PRO A 415 12.05 -7.05 16.50
N THR A 416 11.46 -8.21 16.87
CA THR A 416 12.20 -9.36 17.41
C THR A 416 12.67 -10.34 16.34
N LEU A 417 12.19 -10.20 15.09
CA LEU A 417 12.71 -10.92 13.94
C LEU A 417 13.86 -10.11 13.32
N ARG A 418 14.99 -10.76 13.05
CA ARG A 418 16.21 -10.05 12.63
C ARG A 418 16.98 -10.85 11.59
N GLU A 419 17.69 -10.18 10.69
CA GLU A 419 18.55 -10.80 9.68
C GLU A 419 19.60 -11.75 10.29
N SER A 420 20.08 -11.47 11.50
CA SER A 420 21.05 -12.37 12.19
C SER A 420 20.49 -13.74 12.56
N GLN A 421 19.17 -13.94 12.48
CA GLN A 421 18.48 -15.22 12.75
C GLN A 421 18.32 -16.07 11.48
N ARG A 422 18.57 -15.50 10.29
CA ARG A 422 18.43 -16.17 8.99
C ARG A 422 19.39 -17.36 8.87
N VAL A 423 18.88 -18.52 8.48
CA VAL A 423 19.66 -19.75 8.33
C VAL A 423 19.50 -20.42 6.97
N ALA A 424 18.41 -20.14 6.25
CA ALA A 424 18.15 -20.68 4.91
C ALA A 424 17.25 -19.77 4.10
N GLU A 425 17.17 -20.01 2.81
CA GLU A 425 16.24 -19.35 1.88
C GLU A 425 15.56 -20.37 0.97
N ALA A 426 14.36 -20.03 0.50
CA ALA A 426 13.60 -20.75 -0.51
C ALA A 426 13.42 -19.86 -1.78
N GLY A 427 12.33 -20.03 -2.51
CA GLY A 427 12.00 -19.24 -3.69
C GLY A 427 11.49 -17.84 -3.37
N ILE A 428 11.23 -17.06 -4.41
CA ILE A 428 10.48 -15.79 -4.31
C ILE A 428 9.07 -16.11 -3.81
N GLN A 429 8.53 -15.26 -2.95
CA GLN A 429 7.28 -15.55 -2.24
C GLN A 429 6.11 -15.88 -3.19
N TYR A 430 5.89 -15.11 -4.25
CA TYR A 430 4.80 -15.39 -5.20
C TYR A 430 5.02 -16.69 -6.00
N ASP A 431 6.26 -17.06 -6.34
CA ASP A 431 6.57 -18.34 -6.98
C ASP A 431 6.23 -19.51 -6.06
N VAL A 432 6.54 -19.36 -4.76
CA VAL A 432 6.20 -20.34 -3.73
C VAL A 432 4.68 -20.53 -3.63
N LEU A 433 3.88 -19.44 -3.71
CA LEU A 433 2.41 -19.54 -3.73
C LEU A 433 1.91 -20.31 -4.96
N VAL A 434 2.44 -20.01 -6.14
CA VAL A 434 2.07 -20.66 -7.40
C VAL A 434 2.44 -22.15 -7.37
N GLU A 435 3.62 -22.51 -6.91
CA GLU A 435 4.05 -23.89 -6.78
C GLU A 435 3.20 -24.65 -5.76
N TYR A 436 2.92 -24.05 -4.62
CA TYR A 436 2.08 -24.65 -3.57
C TYR A 436 0.66 -24.92 -4.09
N ALA A 437 0.06 -23.98 -4.80
CA ALA A 437 -1.27 -24.17 -5.41
C ALA A 437 -1.30 -25.31 -6.42
N ARG A 438 -0.27 -25.46 -7.26
CA ARG A 438 -0.16 -26.56 -8.24
C ARG A 438 -0.03 -27.93 -7.56
N GLU A 439 0.70 -28.01 -6.45
CA GLU A 439 0.98 -29.28 -5.75
C GLU A 439 -0.18 -29.69 -4.83
N THR A 440 -0.82 -28.74 -4.14
CA THR A 440 -1.79 -29.04 -3.07
C THR A 440 -3.23 -28.66 -3.41
N GLY A 441 -3.42 -27.85 -4.46
CA GLY A 441 -4.71 -27.21 -4.77
C GLY A 441 -4.90 -25.91 -3.98
N LEU A 442 -6.04 -25.25 -4.21
CA LEU A 442 -6.37 -23.94 -3.65
C LEU A 442 -7.70 -24.01 -2.87
N ASP A 443 -7.71 -24.70 -1.74
CA ASP A 443 -8.89 -24.80 -0.85
C ASP A 443 -8.50 -24.64 0.63
N PRO A 444 -7.92 -23.46 1.01
CA PRO A 444 -7.56 -23.21 2.41
C PRO A 444 -8.82 -23.11 3.28
N ALA A 445 -8.72 -23.58 4.52
CA ALA A 445 -9.81 -23.59 5.49
C ALA A 445 -9.48 -22.69 6.70
N ILE A 446 -10.52 -22.26 7.43
CA ILE A 446 -10.37 -21.67 8.77
C ILE A 446 -10.24 -22.83 9.77
N GLU A 447 -9.18 -22.84 10.56
CA GLU A 447 -8.79 -23.94 11.45
C GLU A 447 -8.69 -23.53 12.94
N GLY A 448 -8.94 -22.29 13.28
CA GLY A 448 -8.77 -21.74 14.63
C GLY A 448 -7.30 -21.44 14.97
N ARG A 449 -6.52 -21.00 13.97
CA ARG A 449 -5.11 -20.63 14.15
C ARG A 449 -4.94 -19.31 14.89
N ILE A 450 -5.88 -18.37 14.68
CA ILE A 450 -5.92 -17.06 15.35
C ILE A 450 -7.32 -16.93 15.95
N VAL A 451 -7.40 -16.91 17.26
CA VAL A 451 -8.67 -16.93 18.01
C VAL A 451 -8.78 -15.70 18.89
N GLU A 452 -9.81 -14.90 18.63
CA GLU A 452 -10.19 -13.82 19.56
C GLU A 452 -10.83 -14.38 20.81
N ARG A 453 -10.41 -13.89 21.94
CA ARG A 453 -11.05 -14.19 23.24
C ARG A 453 -11.39 -12.88 23.92
N ASN A 454 -12.68 -12.65 24.08
CA ASN A 454 -13.17 -11.58 24.94
C ASN A 454 -13.11 -12.08 26.39
N SER A 455 -12.43 -11.34 27.27
CA SER A 455 -12.32 -11.61 28.69
C SER A 455 -13.65 -11.42 29.44
#